data_abd0ecfbe1405b20628741c0f168c3b9
#
_entry.id   abd0ecfbe1405b20628741c0f168c3b9
#
_cell.length_a   1.000
_cell.length_b   1.000
_cell.length_c   1.000
_cell.angle_alpha   90.00
_cell.angle_beta   90.00
_cell.angle_gamma   90.00
#
_symmetry.space_group_name_H-M   'P 1'
#
loop_
_entity.id
_entity.type
_entity.pdbx_description
1 polymer ?
#
loop_
_entity_poly.entity_id
_entity_poly.type
_entity_poly.pdbx_seq_one_letter_code
_entity_poly.pdbx_strand_id
1 'polypeptide(L)'
;MFSLSGCAGAGYEMAPSSKKEVLQETTVKYDKFKKQTLVSTPPYLIRDGFTDTFPVIVGYKSVIKNNKIQFVQMYLKILGTERAFFNQAVGEDGYVFKFEEINPYEEGTTITTRSGQYSSTMTVKKEVFTLFLTLEQLKKMASQDYAIKIYGKTREGDFTMPKFISSAFYQRLQTAIK
;
A
#
# COMPACT_ATOMS: atom_id res chain seq x y z
N MET A 1 12.63 -14.99 -24.20
CA MET A 1 11.91 -14.00 -23.39
C MET A 1 10.53 -14.56 -23.11
N PHE A 2 10.33 -15.15 -21.95
CA PHE A 2 9.02 -15.65 -21.54
C PHE A 2 8.39 -14.63 -20.60
N SER A 3 7.37 -13.95 -21.09
CA SER A 3 6.50 -13.09 -20.29
C SER A 3 5.57 -14.01 -19.50
N LEU A 4 5.83 -14.15 -18.20
CA LEU A 4 4.88 -14.75 -17.29
C LEU A 4 3.78 -13.72 -16.99
N SER A 5 2.71 -13.80 -17.78
CA SER A 5 1.45 -13.13 -17.46
C SER A 5 0.89 -13.78 -16.19
N GLY A 6 1.25 -13.22 -15.04
CA GLY A 6 0.76 -13.68 -13.73
C GLY A 6 -0.66 -13.20 -13.49
N CYS A 7 -1.49 -14.09 -13.10
CA CYS A 7 -2.78 -14.03 -12.42
C CYS A 7 -3.43 -12.64 -12.25
N ALA A 8 -4.20 -12.24 -13.24
CA ALA A 8 -5.14 -11.10 -13.15
C ALA A 8 -6.35 -11.49 -12.28
N GLY A 9 -6.21 -11.50 -10.96
CA GLY A 9 -7.32 -11.87 -10.06
C GLY A 9 -7.26 -11.26 -8.67
N ALA A 10 -6.09 -10.84 -8.20
CA ALA A 10 -5.92 -10.44 -6.81
C ALA A 10 -5.91 -8.91 -6.57
N GLY A 11 -5.89 -8.09 -7.63
CA GLY A 11 -5.92 -6.63 -7.51
C GLY A 11 -4.67 -6.02 -6.85
N TYR A 12 -3.53 -6.71 -6.91
CA TYR A 12 -2.21 -6.23 -6.49
C TYR A 12 -1.11 -6.84 -7.36
N GLU A 13 0.03 -6.19 -7.39
CA GLU A 13 1.23 -6.67 -8.07
C GLU A 13 2.22 -7.28 -7.07
N MET A 14 3.10 -8.15 -7.53
CA MET A 14 4.19 -8.63 -6.71
C MET A 14 5.08 -7.47 -6.29
N ALA A 15 5.70 -7.56 -5.12
CA ALA A 15 6.63 -6.54 -4.67
C ALA A 15 7.70 -6.31 -5.75
N PRO A 16 7.92 -5.06 -6.19
CA PRO A 16 8.92 -4.74 -7.19
C PRO A 16 10.31 -5.04 -6.65
N SER A 17 11.23 -5.36 -7.55
CA SER A 17 12.62 -5.71 -7.18
C SER A 17 13.53 -4.49 -7.11
N SER A 18 13.13 -3.37 -7.68
CA SER A 18 13.98 -2.20 -7.82
C SER A 18 13.21 -0.87 -7.94
N LYS A 19 13.92 0.21 -7.59
CA LYS A 19 13.43 1.59 -7.80
C LYS A 19 13.05 1.86 -9.26
N LYS A 20 13.80 1.30 -10.22
CA LYS A 20 13.55 1.49 -11.66
C LYS A 20 12.19 0.92 -12.06
N GLU A 21 11.86 -0.25 -11.59
CA GLU A 21 10.58 -0.91 -11.81
C GLU A 21 9.42 -0.07 -11.26
N VAL A 22 9.50 0.36 -10.00
CA VAL A 22 8.51 1.26 -9.38
C VAL A 22 8.33 2.55 -10.19
N LEU A 23 9.42 3.16 -10.68
CA LEU A 23 9.37 4.36 -11.50
C LEU A 23 8.61 4.13 -12.82
N GLN A 24 8.78 2.95 -13.44
CA GLN A 24 8.08 2.60 -14.68
C GLN A 24 6.58 2.37 -14.46
N GLU A 25 6.22 1.76 -13.35
CA GLU A 25 4.84 1.43 -12.99
C GLU A 25 4.07 2.61 -12.37
N THR A 26 4.78 3.58 -11.79
CA THR A 26 4.15 4.77 -11.22
C THR A 26 3.51 5.62 -12.31
N THR A 27 2.20 5.78 -12.23
CA THR A 27 1.40 6.54 -13.20
C THR A 27 1.30 8.01 -12.82
N VAL A 28 1.29 8.87 -13.84
CA VAL A 28 1.00 10.30 -13.72
C VAL A 28 -0.11 10.63 -14.70
N LYS A 29 -1.30 10.94 -14.18
CA LYS A 29 -2.50 11.18 -15.00
C LYS A 29 -3.08 12.56 -14.70
N TYR A 30 -3.26 13.38 -15.75
CA TYR A 30 -3.94 14.67 -15.64
C TYR A 30 -5.45 14.49 -15.82
N ASP A 31 -6.21 14.94 -14.84
CA ASP A 31 -7.67 15.03 -14.91
C ASP A 31 -8.07 16.44 -15.35
N LYS A 32 -8.50 16.58 -16.60
CA LYS A 32 -8.89 17.87 -17.21
C LYS A 32 -10.13 18.48 -16.57
N PHE A 33 -11.04 17.67 -16.02
CA PHE A 33 -12.27 18.16 -15.41
C PHE A 33 -12.03 18.71 -14.00
N LYS A 34 -11.19 18.05 -13.22
CA LYS A 34 -10.80 18.51 -11.88
C LYS A 34 -9.59 19.44 -11.88
N LYS A 35 -8.95 19.63 -13.06
CA LYS A 35 -7.71 20.41 -13.23
C LYS A 35 -6.65 20.03 -12.22
N GLN A 36 -6.40 18.73 -12.10
CA GLN A 36 -5.46 18.16 -11.14
C GLN A 36 -4.66 17.01 -11.77
N THR A 37 -3.46 16.78 -11.27
CA THR A 37 -2.63 15.62 -11.63
C THR A 37 -2.68 14.60 -10.51
N LEU A 38 -2.98 13.36 -10.86
CA LEU A 38 -2.92 12.21 -9.99
C LEU A 38 -1.59 11.48 -10.22
N VAL A 39 -0.84 11.24 -9.17
CA VAL A 39 0.36 10.39 -9.16
C VAL A 39 0.06 9.18 -8.29
N SER A 40 0.25 7.97 -8.81
CA SER A 40 -0.02 6.76 -8.05
C SER A 40 0.88 5.58 -8.46
N THR A 41 1.29 4.78 -7.48
CA THR A 41 1.86 3.46 -7.72
C THR A 41 0.75 2.41 -7.85
N PRO A 42 1.02 1.27 -8.47
CA PRO A 42 0.22 0.08 -8.22
C PRO A 42 0.26 -0.31 -6.73
N PRO A 43 -0.71 -1.11 -6.26
CA PRO A 43 -0.65 -1.73 -4.94
C PRO A 43 0.30 -2.93 -4.99
N TYR A 44 1.36 -2.90 -4.20
CA TYR A 44 2.38 -3.94 -4.11
C TYR A 44 2.18 -4.85 -2.90
N LEU A 45 2.37 -6.14 -3.11
CA LEU A 45 2.39 -7.12 -2.04
C LEU A 45 3.72 -7.04 -1.28
N ILE A 46 3.69 -6.55 -0.04
CA ILE A 46 4.83 -6.53 0.88
C ILE A 46 4.78 -7.78 1.75
N ARG A 47 5.84 -8.60 1.69
CA ARG A 47 5.86 -9.92 2.35
C ARG A 47 6.31 -9.87 3.81
N ASP A 48 6.82 -8.75 4.27
CA ASP A 48 7.30 -8.61 5.63
C ASP A 48 6.19 -8.17 6.56
N GLY A 49 6.16 -8.71 7.76
CA GLY A 49 5.49 -8.10 8.85
C GLY A 49 4.47 -8.90 9.60
N PHE A 50 3.26 -9.03 9.23
CA PHE A 50 2.26 -9.68 10.07
C PHE A 50 2.46 -11.19 10.13
N THR A 51 3.11 -11.68 11.18
CA THR A 51 3.61 -13.05 11.32
C THR A 51 2.54 -14.14 11.24
N ASP A 52 1.30 -13.82 11.61
CA ASP A 52 0.21 -14.80 11.68
C ASP A 52 -0.81 -14.66 10.56
N THR A 53 -0.53 -13.82 9.55
CA THR A 53 -1.51 -13.49 8.52
C THR A 53 -0.90 -13.28 7.14
N PHE A 54 -1.78 -13.00 6.20
CA PHE A 54 -1.41 -12.66 4.84
C PHE A 54 -0.59 -11.36 4.78
N PRO A 55 0.25 -11.22 3.73
CA PRO A 55 1.08 -10.03 3.55
C PRO A 55 0.27 -8.75 3.43
N VAL A 56 0.92 -7.65 3.77
CA VAL A 56 0.38 -6.29 3.64
C VAL A 56 0.53 -5.84 2.19
N ILE A 57 -0.52 -5.29 1.62
CA ILE A 57 -0.53 -4.69 0.29
C ILE A 57 -0.48 -3.19 0.45
N VAL A 58 0.49 -2.54 -0.20
CA VAL A 58 0.76 -1.10 -0.05
C VAL A 58 0.88 -0.43 -1.40
N GLY A 59 0.31 0.77 -1.52
CA GLY A 59 0.49 1.66 -2.66
C GLY A 59 0.49 3.12 -2.24
N TYR A 60 1.07 3.98 -3.08
CA TYR A 60 1.05 5.43 -2.87
C TYR A 60 0.10 6.13 -3.83
N LYS A 61 -0.47 7.23 -3.35
CA LYS A 61 -1.30 8.14 -4.15
C LYS A 61 -1.08 9.58 -3.71
N SER A 62 -1.04 10.49 -4.67
CA SER A 62 -1.01 11.93 -4.40
C SER A 62 -1.78 12.70 -5.46
N VAL A 63 -2.30 13.85 -5.08
CA VAL A 63 -2.97 14.79 -5.97
C VAL A 63 -2.19 16.10 -5.97
N ILE A 64 -1.91 16.62 -7.19
CA ILE A 64 -1.29 17.92 -7.42
C ILE A 64 -2.33 18.81 -8.07
N LYS A 65 -2.56 20.00 -7.50
CA LYS A 65 -3.44 21.02 -8.05
C LYS A 65 -2.77 22.38 -7.95
N ASN A 66 -2.79 23.17 -9.04
CA ASN A 66 -2.12 24.48 -9.11
C ASN A 66 -0.63 24.39 -8.69
N ASN A 67 0.08 23.38 -9.20
CA ASN A 67 1.48 23.09 -8.86
C ASN A 67 1.76 22.86 -7.36
N LYS A 68 0.73 22.56 -6.57
CA LYS A 68 0.86 22.27 -5.14
C LYS A 68 0.34 20.87 -4.84
N ILE A 69 1.10 20.10 -4.09
CA ILE A 69 0.68 18.81 -3.57
C ILE A 69 -0.44 19.07 -2.57
N GLN A 70 -1.59 18.44 -2.79
CA GLN A 70 -2.76 18.57 -1.92
C GLN A 70 -2.67 17.59 -0.74
N PHE A 71 -2.23 16.38 -1.03
CA PHE A 71 -2.00 15.33 -0.04
C PHE A 71 -1.05 14.26 -0.59
N VAL A 72 -0.47 13.51 0.31
CA VAL A 72 0.21 12.23 0.04
C VAL A 72 -0.47 11.18 0.89
N GLN A 73 -0.87 10.10 0.27
CA GLN A 73 -1.52 8.96 0.90
C GLN A 73 -0.73 7.69 0.65
N MET A 74 -0.62 6.87 1.67
CA MET A 74 -0.22 5.48 1.57
C MET A 74 -1.46 4.61 1.79
N TYR A 75 -1.89 3.92 0.75
CA TYR A 75 -3.00 2.97 0.79
C TYR A 75 -2.49 1.64 1.32
N LEU A 76 -3.22 1.07 2.28
CA LEU A 76 -2.93 -0.25 2.82
C LEU A 76 -4.15 -1.15 2.73
N LYS A 77 -3.88 -2.39 2.37
CA LYS A 77 -4.85 -3.48 2.42
C LYS A 77 -4.21 -4.64 3.16
N ILE A 78 -4.81 -5.02 4.27
CA ILE A 78 -4.37 -6.13 5.09
C ILE A 78 -5.37 -7.25 4.99
N LEU A 79 -4.87 -8.45 4.77
CA LEU A 79 -5.65 -9.67 4.69
C LEU A 79 -5.44 -10.49 5.96
N GLY A 80 -6.49 -11.12 6.47
CA GLY A 80 -6.42 -11.95 7.67
C GLY A 80 -7.61 -12.90 7.79
N THR A 81 -7.53 -13.87 8.68
CA THR A 81 -8.64 -14.76 9.00
C THR A 81 -9.68 -14.09 9.88
N GLU A 82 -9.24 -13.09 10.66
CA GLU A 82 -10.07 -12.30 11.56
C GLU A 82 -9.83 -10.80 11.36
N ARG A 83 -10.80 -9.98 11.74
CA ARG A 83 -10.65 -8.52 11.72
C ARG A 83 -9.87 -8.05 12.94
N ALA A 84 -8.87 -7.22 12.72
CA ALA A 84 -8.10 -6.57 13.77
C ALA A 84 -8.74 -5.24 14.22
N PHE A 85 -9.62 -4.64 13.39
CA PHE A 85 -10.19 -3.31 13.60
C PHE A 85 -9.09 -2.26 13.78
N PHE A 86 -8.19 -2.19 12.79
CA PHE A 86 -7.08 -1.24 12.80
C PHE A 86 -7.59 0.20 12.86
N ASN A 87 -6.97 1.02 13.70
CA ASN A 87 -7.40 2.38 13.96
C ASN A 87 -6.25 3.38 14.17
N GLN A 88 -5.02 2.92 14.25
CA GLN A 88 -3.84 3.76 14.44
C GLN A 88 -2.62 3.16 13.73
N ALA A 89 -1.73 4.02 13.25
CA ALA A 89 -0.43 3.64 12.73
C ALA A 89 0.64 4.61 13.24
N VAL A 90 1.82 4.06 13.59
CA VAL A 90 2.94 4.82 14.13
C VAL A 90 4.22 4.37 13.44
N GLY A 91 5.03 5.29 13.00
CA GLY A 91 6.35 5.02 12.43
C GLY A 91 7.42 4.75 13.50
N GLU A 92 8.51 4.14 13.11
CA GLU A 92 9.66 3.83 14.00
C GLU A 92 10.27 5.04 14.72
N ASP A 93 10.04 6.24 14.17
CA ASP A 93 10.47 7.53 14.74
C ASP A 93 9.44 8.18 15.66
N GLY A 94 8.34 7.49 15.94
CA GLY A 94 7.22 8.00 16.73
C GLY A 94 6.22 8.85 15.94
N TYR A 95 6.38 8.99 14.60
CA TYR A 95 5.43 9.73 13.78
C TYR A 95 4.07 9.04 13.77
N VAL A 96 3.05 9.73 14.26
CA VAL A 96 1.66 9.24 14.25
C VAL A 96 1.01 9.63 12.93
N PHE A 97 0.66 8.63 12.12
CA PHE A 97 -0.02 8.88 10.86
C PHE A 97 -1.48 9.27 11.08
N LYS A 98 -1.98 10.24 10.32
CA LYS A 98 -3.42 10.42 10.20
C LYS A 98 -4.00 9.21 9.49
N PHE A 99 -4.89 8.49 10.16
CA PHE A 99 -5.47 7.23 9.75
C PHE A 99 -6.91 7.44 9.26
N GLU A 100 -7.27 6.88 8.10
CA GLU A 100 -8.65 6.87 7.60
C GLU A 100 -9.00 5.48 7.07
N GLU A 101 -10.02 4.86 7.63
CA GLU A 101 -10.57 3.59 7.12
C GLU A 101 -11.37 3.87 5.83
N ILE A 102 -11.10 3.10 4.75
CA ILE A 102 -11.71 3.37 3.44
C ILE A 102 -13.01 2.58 3.27
N ASN A 103 -13.06 1.33 3.73
CA ASN A 103 -14.24 0.48 3.57
C ASN A 103 -14.32 -0.56 4.70
N PRO A 104 -15.10 -0.27 5.76
CA PRO A 104 -15.20 -1.15 6.90
C PRO A 104 -15.97 -2.46 6.63
N TYR A 105 -16.67 -2.58 5.50
CA TYR A 105 -17.65 -3.64 5.27
C TYR A 105 -17.40 -4.51 4.03
N GLU A 106 -16.19 -4.53 3.45
CA GLU A 106 -15.95 -5.51 2.39
C GLU A 106 -15.97 -6.93 2.97
N GLU A 107 -16.93 -7.73 2.50
CA GLU A 107 -17.01 -9.16 2.83
C GLU A 107 -15.70 -9.86 2.48
N GLY A 108 -15.32 -10.80 3.36
CA GLY A 108 -14.10 -11.57 3.14
C GLY A 108 -14.19 -12.40 1.86
N THR A 109 -13.08 -12.48 1.15
CA THR A 109 -12.97 -13.36 -0.03
C THR A 109 -12.76 -14.79 0.46
N THR A 110 -13.58 -15.72 -0.01
CA THR A 110 -13.38 -17.15 0.26
C THR A 110 -12.32 -17.71 -0.68
N ILE A 111 -11.23 -18.22 -0.10
CA ILE A 111 -10.16 -18.91 -0.85
C ILE A 111 -10.33 -20.41 -0.63
N THR A 112 -10.53 -21.14 -1.72
CA THR A 112 -10.54 -22.61 -1.69
C THR A 112 -9.21 -23.12 -2.25
N THR A 113 -8.46 -23.80 -1.41
CA THR A 113 -7.22 -24.47 -1.82
C THR A 113 -7.50 -25.95 -2.00
N ARG A 114 -7.18 -26.50 -3.18
CA ARG A 114 -7.24 -27.95 -3.45
C ARG A 114 -5.83 -28.51 -3.47
N SER A 115 -5.61 -29.54 -2.65
CA SER A 115 -4.38 -30.34 -2.68
C SER A 115 -4.77 -31.81 -2.70
N GLY A 116 -4.72 -32.44 -3.87
CA GLY A 116 -5.18 -33.83 -4.07
C GLY A 116 -6.66 -34.00 -3.76
N GLN A 117 -6.99 -34.92 -2.85
CA GLN A 117 -8.37 -35.21 -2.43
C GLN A 117 -8.89 -34.26 -1.34
N TYR A 118 -8.06 -33.39 -0.80
CA TYR A 118 -8.45 -32.47 0.28
C TYR A 118 -8.74 -31.09 -0.29
N SER A 119 -9.90 -30.55 0.11
CA SER A 119 -10.28 -29.17 -0.17
C SER A 119 -10.36 -28.42 1.17
N SER A 120 -9.59 -27.35 1.30
CA SER A 120 -9.65 -26.44 2.43
C SER A 120 -10.23 -25.12 1.96
N THR A 121 -11.28 -24.65 2.63
CA THR A 121 -11.92 -23.36 2.35
C THR A 121 -11.65 -22.42 3.51
N MET A 122 -11.05 -21.28 3.23
CA MET A 122 -10.76 -20.26 4.22
C MET A 122 -11.36 -18.93 3.78
N THR A 123 -12.11 -18.28 4.68
CA THR A 123 -12.59 -16.92 4.46
C THR A 123 -11.54 -15.94 4.90
N VAL A 124 -11.04 -15.15 3.94
CA VAL A 124 -10.06 -14.09 4.19
C VAL A 124 -10.81 -12.79 4.37
N LYS A 125 -10.66 -12.17 5.52
CA LYS A 125 -11.18 -10.82 5.79
C LYS A 125 -10.18 -9.77 5.34
N LYS A 126 -10.68 -8.66 4.85
CA LYS A 126 -9.89 -7.59 4.29
C LYS A 126 -10.17 -6.29 5.05
N GLU A 127 -9.11 -5.63 5.50
CA GLU A 127 -9.16 -4.30 6.07
C GLU A 127 -8.39 -3.33 5.18
N VAL A 128 -9.05 -2.26 4.78
CA VAL A 128 -8.52 -1.28 3.84
C VAL A 128 -8.54 0.09 4.47
N PHE A 129 -7.39 0.74 4.51
CA PHE A 129 -7.24 2.06 5.11
C PHE A 129 -6.15 2.88 4.42
N THR A 130 -6.11 4.15 4.74
CA THR A 130 -5.15 5.11 4.21
C THR A 130 -4.42 5.80 5.34
N LEU A 131 -3.11 5.92 5.19
CA LEU A 131 -2.26 6.76 6.03
C LEU A 131 -1.88 8.02 5.27
N PHE A 132 -2.12 9.19 5.85
CA PHE A 132 -1.67 10.45 5.27
C PHE A 132 -0.28 10.79 5.77
N LEU A 133 0.57 11.25 4.85
CA LEU A 133 1.94 11.63 5.11
C LEU A 133 2.16 13.11 4.81
N THR A 134 3.05 13.72 5.57
CA THR A 134 3.68 14.96 5.14
C THR A 134 4.74 14.69 4.08
N LEU A 135 5.14 15.70 3.32
CA LEU A 135 6.26 15.57 2.37
C LEU A 135 7.58 15.24 3.07
N GLU A 136 7.79 15.75 4.26
CA GLU A 136 8.98 15.47 5.08
C GLU A 136 9.02 14.01 5.48
N GLN A 137 7.87 13.46 5.90
CA GLN A 137 7.77 12.05 6.24
C GLN A 137 8.01 11.15 5.01
N LEU A 138 7.42 11.49 3.85
CA LEU A 138 7.68 10.77 2.61
C LEU A 138 9.17 10.83 2.24
N LYS A 139 9.83 12.00 2.38
CA LYS A 139 11.26 12.17 2.13
C LYS A 139 12.11 11.30 3.05
N LYS A 140 11.75 11.20 4.33
CA LYS A 140 12.41 10.31 5.30
C LYS A 140 12.28 8.85 4.86
N MET A 141 11.10 8.39 4.54
CA MET A 141 10.84 7.04 4.03
C MET A 141 11.53 6.75 2.69
N ALA A 142 11.81 7.78 1.90
CA ALA A 142 12.58 7.66 0.66
C ALA A 142 14.10 7.54 0.88
N SER A 143 14.61 7.83 2.07
CA SER A 143 16.03 7.78 2.41
C SER A 143 16.47 6.47 3.07
N GLN A 144 15.55 5.76 3.72
CA GLN A 144 15.81 4.52 4.44
C GLN A 144 14.59 3.60 4.39
N ASP A 145 14.80 2.31 4.62
CA ASP A 145 13.70 1.40 4.92
C ASP A 145 13.03 1.85 6.20
N TYR A 146 11.71 1.80 6.25
CA TYR A 146 10.96 2.46 7.32
C TYR A 146 9.91 1.54 7.92
N ALA A 147 10.06 1.21 9.21
CA ALA A 147 9.11 0.37 9.92
C ALA A 147 7.87 1.17 10.36
N ILE A 148 6.70 0.55 10.17
CA ILE A 148 5.41 1.10 10.56
C ILE A 148 4.69 0.04 11.40
N LYS A 149 4.31 0.42 12.61
CA LYS A 149 3.45 -0.40 13.48
C LYS A 149 2.01 0.05 13.38
N ILE A 150 1.11 -0.91 13.21
CA ILE A 150 -0.33 -0.68 13.11
C ILE A 150 -1.01 -1.33 14.31
N TYR A 151 -1.89 -0.57 14.93
CA TYR A 151 -2.64 -0.97 16.11
C TYR A 151 -4.11 -1.16 15.78
N GLY A 152 -4.68 -2.24 16.26
CA GLY A 152 -6.10 -2.55 16.16
C GLY A 152 -6.68 -2.92 17.52
N LYS A 153 -7.98 -3.17 17.57
CA LYS A 153 -8.67 -3.54 18.83
C LYS A 153 -8.32 -4.95 19.29
N THR A 154 -8.14 -5.87 18.36
CA THR A 154 -7.91 -7.30 18.69
C THR A 154 -6.50 -7.76 18.40
N ARG A 155 -5.77 -7.01 17.55
CA ARG A 155 -4.41 -7.36 17.13
C ARG A 155 -3.64 -6.14 16.68
N GLU A 156 -2.35 -6.20 16.81
CA GLU A 156 -1.39 -5.26 16.24
C GLU A 156 -0.35 -6.00 15.39
N GLY A 157 0.39 -5.26 14.61
CA GLY A 157 1.51 -5.80 13.82
C GLY A 157 2.32 -4.68 13.19
N ASP A 158 3.43 -5.04 12.58
CA ASP A 158 4.32 -4.11 11.91
C ASP A 158 4.70 -4.60 10.52
N PHE A 159 5.14 -3.69 9.69
CA PHE A 159 5.73 -3.98 8.39
C PHE A 159 6.80 -2.95 8.06
N THR A 160 7.76 -3.34 7.24
CA THR A 160 8.80 -2.44 6.75
C THR A 160 8.47 -1.99 5.33
N MET A 161 8.38 -0.68 5.14
CA MET A 161 8.24 -0.08 3.82
C MET A 161 9.62 0.07 3.17
N PRO A 162 9.91 -0.63 2.05
CA PRO A 162 11.21 -0.53 1.40
C PRO A 162 11.46 0.89 0.87
N LYS A 163 12.63 1.46 1.17
CA LYS A 163 13.02 2.82 0.75
C LYS A 163 12.92 3.04 -0.76
N PHE A 164 13.19 2.02 -1.56
CA PHE A 164 13.21 2.19 -3.01
C PHE A 164 11.81 2.45 -3.59
N ILE A 165 10.73 1.94 -2.96
CA ILE A 165 9.34 2.22 -3.35
C ILE A 165 9.02 3.68 -3.02
N SER A 166 9.29 4.11 -1.79
CA SER A 166 9.06 5.49 -1.34
C SER A 166 9.89 6.50 -2.14
N SER A 167 11.17 6.15 -2.43
CA SER A 167 12.09 6.98 -3.22
C SER A 167 11.63 7.14 -4.67
N ALA A 168 11.14 6.08 -5.30
CA ALA A 168 10.60 6.13 -6.66
C ALA A 168 9.35 7.01 -6.73
N PHE A 169 8.43 6.81 -5.81
CA PHE A 169 7.22 7.62 -5.74
C PHE A 169 7.53 9.10 -5.47
N TYR A 170 8.42 9.39 -4.51
CA TYR A 170 8.86 10.76 -4.22
C TYR A 170 9.49 11.43 -5.47
N GLN A 171 10.36 10.73 -6.18
CA GLN A 171 10.97 11.23 -7.43
C GLN A 171 9.92 11.53 -8.50
N ARG A 172 8.94 10.63 -8.70
CA ARG A 172 7.84 10.85 -9.65
C ARG A 172 6.99 12.05 -9.26
N LEU A 173 6.71 12.19 -7.97
CA LEU A 173 5.94 13.31 -7.44
C LEU A 173 6.64 14.65 -7.71
N GLN A 174 7.97 14.72 -7.49
CA GLN A 174 8.77 15.93 -7.76
C GLN A 174 8.79 16.27 -9.27
N THR A 175 8.88 15.28 -10.15
CA THR A 175 8.85 15.53 -11.60
C THR A 175 7.47 15.91 -12.14
N ALA A 176 6.40 15.61 -11.41
CA ALA A 176 5.03 15.95 -11.78
C ALA A 176 4.62 17.37 -11.36
N ILE A 177 5.37 18.01 -10.49
CA ILE A 177 5.23 19.44 -10.14
C ILE A 177 6.01 20.22 -11.19
N LYS A 178 5.31 20.89 -12.09
CA LYS A 178 5.91 21.72 -13.16
C LYS A 178 5.90 23.20 -12.79
#